data_2bf5654a0719082f60bdfbe6fb259baa
#
_entry.id   2bf5654a0719082f60bdfbe6fb259baa
#
_cell.length_a   1.000
_cell.length_b   1.000
_cell.length_c   1.000
_cell.angle_alpha   90.00
_cell.angle_beta   90.00
_cell.angle_gamma   90.00
#
_symmetry.space_group_name_H-M   'P 1'
#
loop_
_entity.id
_entity.type
_entity.pdbx_description
1 polymer ?
#
loop_
_entity_poly.entity_id
_entity_poly.type
_entity_poly.pdbx_seq_one_letter_code
_entity_poly.pdbx_strand_id
1 'polypeptide(L)'
;MLIIDILKESCNEVYQNTKHLIGTVEGNKKFGRGAGGDISRKIDLDAEKSVIDTIHRHHFKPTIIGEECGRIQGKDGFLIMDAIDGTMNASRGIPFYCCSLAYSIDYRLSSVVDAAVIDLSTGDIYHASKEKGAYWNNDRIYARRSR
;
A
#
# COMPACT_ATOMS: atom_id res chain seq x y z
N MET A 1 17.71 3.26 7.90
CA MET A 1 16.49 3.69 7.16
C MET A 1 15.30 3.53 8.09
N LEU A 2 14.45 4.53 8.18
CA LEU A 2 13.24 4.48 9.00
C LEU A 2 12.16 3.64 8.31
N ILE A 3 11.25 3.05 9.09
CA ILE A 3 10.16 2.23 8.53
C ILE A 3 9.28 3.08 7.59
N ILE A 4 8.98 4.33 7.96
CA ILE A 4 8.21 5.22 7.07
C ILE A 4 8.87 5.40 5.70
N ASP A 5 10.19 5.42 5.61
CA ASP A 5 10.89 5.54 4.32
C ASP A 5 10.72 4.26 3.49
N ILE A 6 10.74 3.09 4.14
CA ILE A 6 10.47 1.80 3.47
C ILE A 6 9.02 1.77 2.95
N LEU A 7 8.05 2.25 3.73
CA LEU A 7 6.65 2.32 3.29
C LEU A 7 6.49 3.26 2.08
N LYS A 8 7.12 4.43 2.12
CA LYS A 8 7.09 5.39 1.00
C LYS A 8 7.73 4.81 -0.26
N GLU A 9 8.87 4.15 -0.13
CA GLU A 9 9.52 3.45 -1.24
C GLU A 9 8.62 2.36 -1.80
N SER A 10 8.01 1.53 -0.93
CA SER A 10 7.07 0.48 -1.34
C SER A 10 5.88 1.07 -2.13
N CYS A 11 5.29 2.16 -1.66
CA CYS A 11 4.23 2.87 -2.37
C CYS A 11 4.67 3.34 -3.77
N ASN A 12 5.87 3.93 -3.88
CA ASN A 12 6.42 4.37 -5.15
C ASN A 12 6.69 3.20 -6.11
N GLU A 13 7.18 2.07 -5.61
CA GLU A 13 7.38 0.86 -6.42
C GLU A 13 6.05 0.30 -6.94
N VAL A 14 5.00 0.30 -6.12
CA VAL A 14 3.65 -0.05 -6.59
C VAL A 14 3.23 0.87 -7.73
N TYR A 15 3.36 2.18 -7.56
CA TYR A 15 3.02 3.15 -8.60
C TYR A 15 3.79 2.89 -9.90
N GLN A 16 5.11 2.73 -9.84
CA GLN A 16 5.94 2.52 -11.03
C GLN A 16 5.63 1.19 -11.73
N ASN A 17 5.36 0.13 -10.97
CA ASN A 17 5.14 -1.20 -11.51
C ASN A 17 3.70 -1.44 -11.98
N THR A 18 2.73 -0.61 -11.60
CA THR A 18 1.31 -0.81 -11.96
C THR A 18 0.73 0.25 -12.90
N LYS A 19 1.34 1.43 -12.99
CA LYS A 19 0.80 2.55 -13.79
C LYS A 19 0.51 2.21 -15.26
N HIS A 20 1.28 1.31 -15.86
CA HIS A 20 1.08 0.84 -17.24
C HIS A 20 0.02 -0.25 -17.37
N LEU A 21 -0.48 -0.81 -16.26
CA LEU A 21 -1.49 -1.87 -16.22
C LEU A 21 -2.91 -1.33 -16.01
N ILE A 22 -3.04 -0.09 -15.53
CA ILE A 22 -4.32 0.55 -15.23
C ILE A 22 -5.20 0.59 -16.48
N GLY A 23 -6.45 0.08 -16.37
CA GLY A 23 -7.42 0.05 -17.44
C GLY A 23 -7.06 -0.84 -18.63
N THR A 24 -6.05 -1.67 -18.51
CA THR A 24 -5.58 -2.55 -19.60
C THR A 24 -6.13 -3.97 -19.49
N VAL A 25 -6.19 -4.68 -20.61
CA VAL A 25 -6.54 -6.12 -20.65
C VAL A 25 -5.55 -6.93 -19.82
N GLU A 26 -4.25 -6.64 -19.92
CA GLU A 26 -3.19 -7.34 -19.19
C GLU A 26 -3.34 -7.14 -17.68
N GLY A 27 -3.58 -5.91 -17.20
CA GLY A 27 -3.80 -5.61 -15.78
C GLY A 27 -5.05 -6.27 -15.21
N ASN A 28 -6.05 -6.50 -16.04
CA ASN A 28 -7.33 -7.13 -15.66
C ASN A 28 -7.34 -8.65 -15.75
N LYS A 29 -6.25 -9.28 -16.17
CA LYS A 29 -6.16 -10.73 -16.24
C LYS A 29 -6.36 -11.36 -14.85
N LYS A 30 -7.28 -12.34 -14.78
CA LYS A 30 -7.71 -12.97 -13.53
C LYS A 30 -6.83 -14.17 -13.19
N PHE A 31 -6.50 -14.34 -11.91
CA PHE A 31 -5.63 -15.40 -11.38
C PHE A 31 -6.24 -16.20 -10.21
N GLY A 32 -7.55 -16.30 -10.12
CA GLY A 32 -8.23 -16.99 -9.05
C GLY A 32 -8.61 -16.06 -7.89
N ARG A 33 -8.84 -16.61 -6.70
CA ARG A 33 -9.28 -15.84 -5.53
C ARG A 33 -8.09 -15.54 -4.62
N GLY A 34 -7.99 -14.29 -4.18
CA GLY A 34 -7.10 -13.88 -3.11
C GLY A 34 -7.58 -14.35 -1.73
N ALA A 35 -6.76 -14.15 -0.71
CA ALA A 35 -7.08 -14.50 0.68
C ALA A 35 -8.32 -13.75 1.20
N GLY A 36 -8.60 -12.54 0.71
CA GLY A 36 -9.80 -11.77 1.01
C GLY A 36 -11.10 -12.29 0.38
N GLY A 37 -11.01 -13.29 -0.52
CA GLY A 37 -12.13 -13.98 -1.14
C GLY A 37 -12.56 -13.43 -2.50
N ASP A 38 -12.10 -12.27 -2.91
CA ASP A 38 -12.36 -11.70 -4.23
C ASP A 38 -11.40 -12.24 -5.30
N ILE A 39 -11.76 -12.06 -6.58
CA ILE A 39 -10.92 -12.50 -7.68
C ILE A 39 -9.72 -11.57 -7.82
N SER A 40 -8.51 -12.12 -7.63
CA SER A 40 -7.26 -11.42 -7.85
C SER A 40 -7.03 -11.13 -9.34
N ARG A 41 -6.58 -9.92 -9.65
CA ARG A 41 -6.16 -9.52 -10.99
C ARG A 41 -4.65 -9.36 -11.02
N LYS A 42 -4.07 -9.39 -12.22
CA LYS A 42 -2.62 -9.18 -12.38
C LYS A 42 -2.13 -7.91 -11.69
N ILE A 43 -2.90 -6.82 -11.79
CA ILE A 43 -2.55 -5.54 -11.16
C ILE A 43 -2.46 -5.66 -9.64
N ASP A 44 -3.38 -6.41 -9.00
CA ASP A 44 -3.37 -6.61 -7.54
C ASP A 44 -2.16 -7.42 -7.10
N LEU A 45 -1.86 -8.51 -7.82
CA LEU A 45 -0.71 -9.38 -7.53
C LEU A 45 0.62 -8.66 -7.75
N ASP A 46 0.77 -7.90 -8.83
CA ASP A 46 1.98 -7.12 -9.10
C ASP A 46 2.18 -6.01 -8.08
N ALA A 47 1.09 -5.40 -7.60
CA ALA A 47 1.13 -4.39 -6.55
C ALA A 47 1.62 -4.98 -5.21
N GLU A 48 1.02 -6.05 -4.73
CA GLU A 48 1.47 -6.71 -3.49
C GLU A 48 2.91 -7.22 -3.60
N LYS A 49 3.28 -7.79 -4.75
CA LYS A 49 4.65 -8.22 -5.02
C LYS A 49 5.64 -7.07 -4.91
N SER A 50 5.29 -5.89 -5.41
CA SER A 50 6.15 -4.69 -5.34
C SER A 50 6.43 -4.30 -3.88
N VAL A 51 5.42 -4.36 -3.01
CA VAL A 51 5.59 -4.10 -1.58
C VAL A 51 6.50 -5.15 -0.94
N ILE A 52 6.21 -6.44 -1.16
CA ILE A 52 6.95 -7.56 -0.56
C ILE A 52 8.43 -7.53 -1.00
N ASP A 53 8.71 -7.31 -2.29
CA ASP A 53 10.08 -7.24 -2.80
C ASP A 53 10.84 -6.05 -2.17
N THR A 54 10.17 -4.91 -1.97
CA THR A 54 10.79 -3.73 -1.36
C THR A 54 11.17 -3.97 0.09
N ILE A 55 10.24 -4.48 0.90
CA ILE A 55 10.54 -4.76 2.32
C ILE A 55 11.65 -5.82 2.47
N HIS A 56 11.70 -6.81 1.57
CA HIS A 56 12.76 -7.82 1.56
C HIS A 56 14.14 -7.22 1.22
N ARG A 57 14.21 -6.27 0.27
CA ARG A 57 15.47 -5.56 -0.05
C ARG A 57 16.05 -4.85 1.17
N HIS A 58 15.20 -4.34 2.05
CA HIS A 58 15.59 -3.67 3.29
C HIS A 58 15.77 -4.62 4.47
N HIS A 59 15.72 -5.94 4.25
CA HIS A 59 15.79 -6.95 5.32
C HIS A 59 14.75 -6.74 6.43
N PHE A 60 13.67 -6.03 6.13
CA PHE A 60 12.54 -5.81 7.02
C PHE A 60 11.57 -6.99 6.89
N LYS A 61 11.23 -7.62 8.03
CA LYS A 61 10.47 -8.87 8.08
C LYS A 61 9.22 -8.75 8.96
N PRO A 62 8.29 -7.85 8.67
CA PRO A 62 7.05 -7.76 9.43
C PRO A 62 6.17 -8.98 9.14
N THR A 63 5.24 -9.28 10.05
CA THR A 63 4.09 -10.10 9.70
C THR A 63 3.23 -9.30 8.73
N ILE A 64 3.08 -9.77 7.51
CA ILE A 64 2.29 -9.11 6.46
C ILE A 64 0.85 -9.56 6.56
N ILE A 65 -0.08 -8.61 6.42
CA ILE A 65 -1.52 -8.86 6.29
C ILE A 65 -1.96 -8.12 5.03
N GLY A 66 -2.23 -8.87 3.97
CA GLY A 66 -2.62 -8.35 2.66
C GLY A 66 -3.91 -9.00 2.16
N GLU A 67 -4.58 -8.34 1.23
CA GLU A 67 -5.83 -8.82 0.66
C GLU A 67 -5.64 -10.07 -0.19
N GLU A 68 -4.58 -10.09 -1.01
CA GLU A 68 -4.31 -11.19 -1.93
C GLU A 68 -3.46 -12.29 -1.28
N CYS A 69 -2.36 -11.93 -0.62
CA CYS A 69 -1.44 -12.87 0.00
C CYS A 69 -1.90 -13.42 1.35
N GLY A 70 -2.90 -12.79 1.98
CA GLY A 70 -3.33 -13.14 3.33
C GLY A 70 -2.29 -12.79 4.37
N ARG A 71 -1.99 -13.75 5.27
CA ARG A 71 -1.03 -13.57 6.34
C ARG A 71 0.28 -14.26 6.02
N ILE A 72 1.38 -13.50 6.02
CA ILE A 72 2.74 -14.01 5.93
C ILE A 72 3.45 -13.70 7.24
N GLN A 73 3.85 -14.74 7.97
CA GLN A 73 4.45 -14.57 9.30
C GLN A 73 5.84 -13.93 9.22
N GLY A 74 6.08 -12.94 10.07
CA GLY A 74 7.34 -12.25 10.27
C GLY A 74 7.63 -12.05 11.75
N LYS A 75 8.62 -11.21 12.06
CA LYS A 75 9.09 -10.96 13.45
C LYS A 75 9.19 -9.48 13.80
N ASP A 76 9.11 -8.59 12.84
CA ASP A 76 9.37 -7.15 12.99
C ASP A 76 8.06 -6.34 13.02
N GLY A 77 7.10 -6.70 13.87
CA GLY A 77 5.79 -6.08 13.94
C GLY A 77 4.86 -6.51 12.80
N PHE A 78 3.96 -5.64 12.38
CA PHE A 78 2.89 -5.93 11.41
C PHE A 78 2.87 -4.89 10.30
N LEU A 79 2.83 -5.34 9.07
CA LEU A 79 2.53 -4.53 7.89
C LEU A 79 1.15 -4.91 7.38
N ILE A 80 0.21 -3.98 7.48
CA ILE A 80 -1.12 -4.11 6.91
C ILE A 80 -1.10 -3.41 5.56
N MET A 81 -1.46 -4.11 4.48
CA MET A 81 -1.46 -3.55 3.15
C MET A 81 -2.75 -3.83 2.39
N ASP A 82 -3.23 -2.80 1.74
CA ASP A 82 -4.12 -2.88 0.58
C ASP A 82 -3.36 -2.25 -0.59
N ALA A 83 -2.74 -3.09 -1.39
CA ALA A 83 -1.82 -2.63 -2.43
C ALA A 83 -2.54 -1.97 -3.60
N ILE A 84 -3.81 -2.34 -3.86
CA ILE A 84 -4.74 -1.64 -4.75
C ILE A 84 -6.10 -1.53 -4.06
N ASP A 85 -6.34 -0.42 -3.39
CA ASP A 85 -7.68 -0.03 -2.95
C ASP A 85 -8.39 0.68 -4.12
N GLY A 86 -9.55 0.16 -4.53
CA GLY A 86 -10.28 0.62 -5.70
C GLY A 86 -9.94 -0.18 -6.97
N THR A 87 -9.74 -1.50 -6.87
CA THR A 87 -9.42 -2.41 -7.99
C THR A 87 -10.41 -2.29 -9.15
N MET A 88 -11.70 -2.13 -8.89
CA MET A 88 -12.71 -1.95 -9.94
C MET A 88 -12.53 -0.64 -10.71
N ASN A 89 -12.16 0.44 -10.02
CA ASN A 89 -11.84 1.71 -10.66
C ASN A 89 -10.55 1.58 -11.49
N ALA A 90 -9.50 0.98 -10.91
CA ALA A 90 -8.26 0.74 -11.61
C ALA A 90 -8.47 -0.11 -12.87
N SER A 91 -9.32 -1.14 -12.80
CA SER A 91 -9.63 -2.01 -13.92
C SER A 91 -10.33 -1.30 -15.08
N ARG A 92 -11.04 -0.23 -14.79
CA ARG A 92 -11.81 0.59 -15.75
C ARG A 92 -11.10 1.88 -16.14
N GLY A 93 -9.92 2.15 -15.57
CA GLY A 93 -9.19 3.42 -15.80
C GLY A 93 -9.87 4.64 -15.17
N ILE A 94 -10.74 4.45 -14.16
CA ILE A 94 -11.35 5.55 -13.41
C ILE A 94 -10.34 5.99 -12.36
N PRO A 95 -9.84 7.25 -12.37
CA PRO A 95 -8.69 7.68 -11.57
C PRO A 95 -9.05 7.90 -10.09
N PHE A 96 -9.49 6.84 -9.41
CA PHE A 96 -9.82 6.82 -7.99
C PHE A 96 -9.43 5.48 -7.38
N TYR A 97 -8.14 5.30 -7.15
CA TYR A 97 -7.52 4.11 -6.58
C TYR A 97 -6.18 4.47 -5.96
N CYS A 98 -5.80 3.75 -4.89
CA CYS A 98 -4.58 4.02 -4.14
C CYS A 98 -3.90 2.73 -3.68
N CYS A 99 -2.67 2.85 -3.19
CA CYS A 99 -2.01 1.85 -2.36
C CYS A 99 -1.95 2.39 -0.93
N SER A 100 -2.37 1.59 0.03
CA SER A 100 -2.42 1.95 1.45
C SER A 100 -1.60 0.97 2.28
N LEU A 101 -0.62 1.49 3.03
CA LEU A 101 0.27 0.73 3.89
C LEU A 101 0.26 1.30 5.29
N ALA A 102 0.17 0.43 6.30
CA ALA A 102 0.27 0.81 7.71
C ALA A 102 1.18 -0.16 8.46
N TYR A 103 2.09 0.38 9.26
CA TYR A 103 2.95 -0.40 10.13
C TYR A 103 2.51 -0.28 11.58
N SER A 104 2.34 -1.40 12.24
CA SER A 104 1.96 -1.51 13.64
C SER A 104 3.00 -2.31 14.42
N ILE A 105 3.31 -1.85 15.63
CA ILE A 105 4.22 -2.58 16.53
C ILE A 105 3.54 -3.73 17.28
N ASP A 106 2.21 -3.78 17.28
CA ASP A 106 1.39 -4.78 17.98
C ASP A 106 0.07 -4.99 17.22
N TYR A 107 -0.77 -5.94 17.63
CA TYR A 107 -2.06 -6.33 17.06
C TYR A 107 -3.17 -5.27 17.13
N ARG A 108 -2.94 -4.17 17.84
CA ARG A 108 -3.97 -3.14 18.08
C ARG A 108 -3.87 -2.01 17.06
N LEU A 109 -4.99 -1.47 16.60
CA LEU A 109 -5.02 -0.28 15.75
C LEU A 109 -4.34 0.93 16.42
N SER A 110 -4.43 1.04 17.75
CA SER A 110 -3.75 2.09 18.53
C SER A 110 -2.22 1.97 18.52
N SER A 111 -1.70 0.84 18.06
CA SER A 111 -0.26 0.55 17.95
C SER A 111 0.31 0.85 16.55
N VAL A 112 -0.50 1.37 15.63
CA VAL A 112 -0.03 1.86 14.34
C VAL A 112 0.84 3.10 14.56
N VAL A 113 2.05 3.08 14.03
CA VAL A 113 3.05 4.15 14.22
C VAL A 113 3.49 4.82 12.94
N ASP A 114 3.40 4.15 11.80
CA ASP A 114 3.72 4.69 10.48
C ASP A 114 2.64 4.30 9.47
N ALA A 115 2.30 5.21 8.56
CA ALA A 115 1.38 4.94 7.47
C ALA A 115 1.77 5.74 6.22
N ALA A 116 1.53 5.15 5.05
CA ALA A 116 1.70 5.80 3.77
C ALA A 116 0.57 5.39 2.83
N VAL A 117 0.03 6.35 2.10
CA VAL A 117 -0.97 6.14 1.04
C VAL A 117 -0.51 6.89 -0.21
N ILE A 118 -0.43 6.21 -1.33
CA ILE A 118 -0.12 6.84 -2.61
C ILE A 118 -1.35 6.82 -3.52
N ASP A 119 -1.69 7.97 -4.10
CA ASP A 119 -2.63 8.06 -5.20
C ASP A 119 -1.97 7.47 -6.46
N LEU A 120 -2.46 6.33 -6.91
CA LEU A 120 -1.88 5.62 -8.05
C LEU A 120 -2.26 6.25 -9.41
N SER A 121 -3.10 7.27 -9.42
CA SER A 121 -3.41 8.05 -10.62
C SER A 121 -2.45 9.22 -10.85
N THR A 122 -1.91 9.78 -9.77
CA THR A 122 -1.04 10.98 -9.81
C THR A 122 0.40 10.71 -9.35
N GLY A 123 0.60 9.72 -8.47
CA GLY A 123 1.87 9.48 -7.80
C GLY A 123 2.06 10.35 -6.54
N ASP A 124 1.05 11.13 -6.15
CA ASP A 124 1.09 11.89 -4.89
C ASP A 124 1.01 10.97 -3.69
N ILE A 125 1.89 11.19 -2.72
CA ILE A 125 1.99 10.37 -1.53
C ILE A 125 1.61 11.15 -0.26
N TYR A 126 0.74 10.55 0.54
CA TYR A 126 0.38 11.00 1.88
C TYR A 126 1.04 10.08 2.89
N HIS A 127 1.70 10.62 3.90
CA HIS A 127 2.35 9.80 4.92
C HIS A 127 2.35 10.47 6.28
N ALA A 128 2.42 9.65 7.31
CA ALA A 128 2.48 10.13 8.69
C ALA A 128 3.26 9.14 9.56
N SER A 129 3.93 9.68 10.56
CA SER A 129 4.47 8.91 11.68
C SER A 129 3.89 9.45 12.98
N LYS A 130 3.64 8.55 13.93
CA LYS A 130 3.06 8.92 15.24
C LYS A 130 3.87 10.05 15.89
N GLU A 131 3.18 11.10 16.31
CA GLU A 131 3.74 12.30 16.94
C GLU A 131 4.67 13.15 16.07
N LYS A 132 4.89 12.79 14.79
CA LYS A 132 5.75 13.54 13.85
C LYS A 132 4.97 14.33 12.81
N GLY A 133 3.64 14.20 12.79
CA GLY A 133 2.77 14.90 11.87
C GLY A 133 2.48 14.12 10.58
N ALA A 134 1.70 14.74 9.70
CA ALA A 134 1.28 14.20 8.42
C ALA A 134 1.79 15.09 7.27
N TYR A 135 2.03 14.48 6.14
CA TYR A 135 2.64 15.12 4.97
C TYR A 135 1.92 14.70 3.67
N TRP A 136 1.84 15.62 2.74
CA TRP A 136 1.52 15.38 1.34
C TRP A 136 2.78 15.64 0.53
N ASN A 137 3.34 14.61 -0.07
CA ASN A 137 4.68 14.64 -0.64
C ASN A 137 5.70 15.13 0.42
N ASN A 138 6.28 16.29 0.24
CA ASN A 138 7.22 16.89 1.19
C ASN A 138 6.61 18.00 2.05
N ASP A 139 5.34 18.35 1.82
CA ASP A 139 4.66 19.45 2.50
C ASP A 139 3.88 18.95 3.70
N ARG A 140 4.11 19.57 4.85
CA ARG A 140 3.35 19.25 6.06
C ARG A 140 1.89 19.70 5.92
N ILE A 141 0.96 18.80 6.27
CA ILE A 141 -0.47 19.06 6.22
C ILE A 141 -1.09 19.06 7.61
N TYR A 142 -2.21 19.77 7.74
CA TYR A 142 -2.93 19.92 9.01
C TYR A 142 -4.42 19.68 8.80
N ALA A 143 -5.07 19.08 9.81
CA ALA A 143 -6.51 18.94 9.81
C ALA A 143 -7.18 20.34 9.80
N ARG A 144 -8.17 20.51 8.94
CA ARG A 144 -8.96 21.75 8.91
C ARG A 144 -9.87 21.78 10.13
N ARG A 145 -9.79 22.86 10.94
CA ARG A 145 -10.78 23.09 11.98
C ARG A 145 -12.08 23.50 11.30
N SER A 146 -13.16 22.71 11.45
CA SER A 146 -14.51 23.18 11.13
C SER A 146 -14.89 24.28 12.13
N ARG A 147 -15.35 25.38 11.62
CA ARG A 147 -15.98 26.43 12.45
C ARG A 147 -17.41 26.06 12.75
#